data_77babc6c00dc0fd4a0c773d6dcd222d8
#
_entry.id   77babc6c00dc0fd4a0c773d6dcd222d8
#
_cell.length_a   1.000
_cell.length_b   1.000
_cell.length_c   1.000
_cell.angle_alpha   90.00
_cell.angle_beta   90.00
_cell.angle_gamma   90.00
#
_symmetry.space_group_name_H-M   'P 1'
#
loop_
_entity.id
_entity.type
_entity.pdbx_description
1 polymer ?
#
loop_
_entity_poly.entity_id
_entity_poly.type
_entity_poly.pdbx_seq_one_letter_code
_entity_poly.pdbx_strand_id
1 'polypeptide(L)'
;MAYKDKNNNEYDPQYCAWLVVHEKTHCKIVRDGTFIEAIYADEKQKILQEYIVRNEATLKKCYKHISYTKIDEKGKPKTIICINAWLQDTNIRRYDKCEMIQQGLYCPPTIFNLWKASPFYGQDISPSSEKWAQSAVDKFLHQLDILCDNEEEISKYVINWIAHLIQRPYEKCKHLCFTSIQGTGKSILWNVLKKIIGGGTFESTNPARDVWGQFNSSLLDNMLIILSEVSHKQQGKSAENKLKGLITDATVPVNQKNLGLIDMKSYHRFVTLTNNTDPIKLDADDRRNLVAQCSPEKK
;
A
#
# COMPACT_ATOMS: atom_id res chain seq x y z
N MET A 1 -9.02 34.95 -0.17
CA MET A 1 -7.67 35.36 -0.61
C MET A 1 -7.58 35.17 -2.11
N ALA A 2 -7.17 36.20 -2.87
CA ALA A 2 -6.95 36.01 -4.29
C ALA A 2 -5.69 35.15 -4.49
N TYR A 3 -5.79 34.10 -5.28
CA TYR A 3 -4.64 33.27 -5.65
C TYR A 3 -3.79 34.11 -6.64
N LYS A 4 -2.47 34.14 -6.42
CA LYS A 4 -1.54 34.88 -7.26
C LYS A 4 -0.47 33.96 -7.84
N ASP A 5 -0.05 34.27 -9.07
CA ASP A 5 1.08 33.59 -9.71
C ASP A 5 2.43 34.02 -9.08
N LYS A 6 3.53 33.41 -9.55
CA LYS A 6 4.90 33.76 -9.09
C LYS A 6 5.30 35.22 -9.31
N ASN A 7 4.64 35.93 -10.22
CA ASN A 7 4.88 37.35 -10.55
C ASN A 7 3.92 38.27 -9.77
N ASN A 8 3.19 37.74 -8.78
CA ASN A 8 2.22 38.45 -7.96
C ASN A 8 0.96 38.94 -8.72
N ASN A 9 0.72 38.42 -9.95
CA ASN A 9 -0.49 38.68 -10.70
C ASN A 9 -1.63 37.80 -10.19
N GLU A 10 -2.85 38.30 -10.16
CA GLU A 10 -4.02 37.52 -9.82
C GLU A 10 -4.33 36.53 -10.92
N TYR A 11 -4.66 35.30 -10.52
CA TYR A 11 -5.14 34.29 -11.44
C TYR A 11 -6.52 34.66 -11.99
N ASP A 12 -6.80 34.21 -13.22
CA ASP A 12 -8.13 34.31 -13.78
C ASP A 12 -9.16 33.65 -12.85
N PRO A 13 -10.31 34.30 -12.56
CA PRO A 13 -11.30 33.75 -11.62
C PRO A 13 -11.82 32.36 -12.02
N GLN A 14 -11.98 32.07 -13.31
CA GLN A 14 -12.43 30.76 -13.80
C GLN A 14 -11.36 29.69 -13.56
N TYR A 15 -10.10 30.04 -13.83
CA TYR A 15 -8.98 29.16 -13.52
C TYR A 15 -8.83 28.92 -12.01
N CYS A 16 -8.97 29.95 -11.19
CA CYS A 16 -8.94 29.83 -9.73
C CYS A 16 -10.02 28.89 -9.20
N ALA A 17 -11.24 29.02 -9.69
CA ALA A 17 -12.34 28.15 -9.27
C ALA A 17 -12.03 26.67 -9.57
N TRP A 18 -11.49 26.40 -10.76
CA TRP A 18 -11.05 25.05 -11.12
C TRP A 18 -9.85 24.60 -10.29
N LEU A 19 -8.84 25.43 -10.09
CA LEU A 19 -7.60 25.15 -9.35
C LEU A 19 -7.91 24.68 -7.93
N VAL A 20 -8.78 25.41 -7.22
CA VAL A 20 -9.17 25.09 -5.84
C VAL A 20 -9.80 23.69 -5.73
N VAL A 21 -10.60 23.30 -6.71
CA VAL A 21 -11.21 21.96 -6.74
C VAL A 21 -10.19 20.91 -7.14
N HIS A 22 -9.40 21.18 -8.18
CA HIS A 22 -8.42 20.23 -8.70
C HIS A 22 -7.33 19.89 -7.68
N GLU A 23 -6.78 20.87 -6.98
CA GLU A 23 -5.73 20.65 -6.00
C GLU A 23 -6.20 20.05 -4.67
N LYS A 24 -7.50 19.87 -4.46
CA LYS A 24 -7.96 19.04 -3.34
C LYS A 24 -7.46 17.60 -3.47
N THR A 25 -7.45 17.09 -4.68
CA THR A 25 -7.13 15.69 -4.98
C THR A 25 -5.85 15.51 -5.79
N HIS A 26 -5.42 16.51 -6.55
CA HIS A 26 -4.26 16.39 -7.44
C HIS A 26 -3.02 17.07 -6.88
N CYS A 27 -1.87 16.46 -7.14
CA CYS A 27 -0.56 17.03 -6.82
C CYS A 27 0.53 16.48 -7.76
N LYS A 28 1.66 17.19 -7.80
CA LYS A 28 2.87 16.77 -8.52
C LYS A 28 3.86 16.13 -7.56
N ILE A 29 4.48 15.02 -7.96
CA ILE A 29 5.64 14.44 -7.29
C ILE A 29 6.89 14.87 -8.07
N VAL A 30 7.69 15.70 -7.43
CA VAL A 30 8.80 16.40 -8.11
C VAL A 30 9.89 15.40 -8.52
N ARG A 31 10.29 14.51 -7.61
CA ARG A 31 11.37 13.56 -7.82
C ARG A 31 11.16 12.68 -9.05
N ASP A 32 9.93 12.20 -9.24
CA ASP A 32 9.60 11.23 -10.27
C ASP A 32 8.96 11.86 -11.50
N GLY A 33 8.64 13.17 -11.43
CA GLY A 33 7.95 13.89 -12.49
C GLY A 33 6.52 13.38 -12.75
N THR A 34 5.92 12.71 -11.75
CA THR A 34 4.59 12.12 -11.84
C THR A 34 3.54 12.97 -11.14
N PHE A 35 2.29 12.61 -11.35
CA PHE A 35 1.13 13.27 -10.75
C PHE A 35 0.27 12.24 -10.03
N ILE A 36 -0.22 12.62 -8.86
CA ILE A 36 -1.14 11.80 -8.08
C ILE A 36 -2.51 12.43 -8.09
N GLU A 37 -3.51 11.59 -8.37
CA GLU A 37 -4.92 11.86 -8.09
C GLU A 37 -5.31 11.03 -6.87
N ALA A 38 -5.56 11.69 -5.74
CA ALA A 38 -5.83 11.08 -4.45
C ALA A 38 -7.33 11.07 -4.14
N ILE A 39 -7.82 9.96 -3.61
CA ILE A 39 -9.15 9.81 -3.03
C ILE A 39 -8.95 9.68 -1.52
N TYR A 40 -9.56 10.59 -0.76
CA TYR A 40 -9.42 10.63 0.69
C TYR A 40 -10.64 10.01 1.38
N ALA A 41 -10.40 9.17 2.38
CA ALA A 41 -11.42 8.71 3.32
C ALA A 41 -11.85 9.84 4.27
N ASP A 42 -10.90 10.73 4.61
CA ASP A 42 -11.15 11.98 5.33
C ASP A 42 -10.35 13.11 4.64
N GLU A 43 -11.05 14.04 3.99
CA GLU A 43 -10.43 15.17 3.29
C GLU A 43 -9.75 16.16 4.25
N LYS A 44 -10.27 16.34 5.48
CA LYS A 44 -9.73 17.29 6.45
C LYS A 44 -8.39 16.80 7.01
N GLN A 45 -8.33 15.52 7.36
CA GLN A 45 -7.12 14.88 7.87
C GLN A 45 -6.22 14.32 6.77
N LYS A 46 -6.66 14.41 5.49
CA LYS A 46 -5.97 13.85 4.33
C LYS A 46 -5.64 12.35 4.49
N ILE A 47 -6.58 11.62 5.06
CA ILE A 47 -6.44 10.18 5.19
C ILE A 47 -6.75 9.52 3.85
N LEU A 48 -5.72 8.93 3.27
CA LEU A 48 -5.78 8.34 1.94
C LEU A 48 -6.62 7.06 1.94
N GLN A 49 -7.57 6.96 1.02
CA GLN A 49 -8.30 5.74 0.71
C GLN A 49 -7.69 5.05 -0.50
N GLU A 50 -7.49 5.80 -1.58
CA GLU A 50 -6.94 5.30 -2.83
C GLU A 50 -6.20 6.41 -3.56
N TYR A 51 -5.35 6.05 -4.52
CA TYR A 51 -4.68 7.01 -5.40
C TYR A 51 -4.37 6.42 -6.76
N ILE A 52 -4.25 7.29 -7.75
CA ILE A 52 -3.86 6.92 -9.11
C ILE A 52 -2.62 7.73 -9.48
N VAL A 53 -1.58 7.05 -9.95
CA VAL A 53 -0.38 7.71 -10.47
C VAL A 53 -0.51 7.92 -11.97
N ARG A 54 -0.25 9.12 -12.44
CA ARG A 54 -0.32 9.49 -13.85
C ARG A 54 0.98 10.14 -14.30
N ASN A 55 1.36 9.90 -15.54
CA ASN A 55 2.34 10.74 -16.23
C ASN A 55 1.64 11.97 -16.85
N GLU A 56 2.43 12.95 -17.26
CA GLU A 56 1.92 14.21 -17.82
C GLU A 56 1.01 14.00 -19.05
N ALA A 57 1.40 13.10 -19.95
CA ALA A 57 0.65 12.84 -21.17
C ALA A 57 -0.75 12.26 -20.86
N THR A 58 -0.85 11.35 -19.92
CA THR A 58 -2.12 10.77 -19.48
C THR A 58 -2.96 11.82 -18.76
N LEU A 59 -2.35 12.61 -17.87
CA LEU A 59 -3.05 13.69 -17.16
C LEU A 59 -3.66 14.70 -18.13
N LYS A 60 -2.91 15.16 -19.12
CA LYS A 60 -3.40 16.08 -20.18
C LYS A 60 -4.60 15.49 -20.92
N LYS A 61 -4.55 14.19 -21.28
CA LYS A 61 -5.68 13.52 -21.96
C LYS A 61 -6.95 13.49 -21.10
N CYS A 62 -6.81 13.26 -19.78
CA CYS A 62 -7.95 13.21 -18.87
C CYS A 62 -8.68 14.56 -18.76
N TYR A 63 -7.93 15.67 -18.74
CA TYR A 63 -8.47 17.01 -18.41
C TYR A 63 -8.49 17.99 -19.57
N LYS A 64 -8.20 17.58 -20.82
CA LYS A 64 -8.16 18.44 -22.02
C LYS A 64 -9.47 19.16 -22.34
N HIS A 65 -10.58 18.66 -21.81
CA HIS A 65 -11.92 19.18 -22.07
C HIS A 65 -12.30 20.36 -21.16
N ILE A 66 -11.49 20.64 -20.14
CA ILE A 66 -11.74 21.74 -19.19
C ILE A 66 -10.88 22.93 -19.59
N SER A 67 -11.53 24.05 -19.92
CA SER A 67 -10.88 25.27 -20.38
C SER A 67 -11.59 26.51 -19.84
N TYR A 68 -10.90 27.64 -19.88
CA TYR A 68 -11.42 28.97 -19.61
C TYR A 68 -11.02 29.94 -20.71
N THR A 69 -11.68 31.08 -20.78
CA THR A 69 -11.41 32.10 -21.80
C THR A 69 -10.77 33.32 -21.16
N LYS A 70 -9.60 33.71 -21.62
CA LYS A 70 -8.90 34.94 -21.20
C LYS A 70 -8.84 35.90 -22.39
N ILE A 71 -8.98 37.16 -22.13
CA ILE A 71 -8.73 38.25 -23.13
C ILE A 71 -7.23 38.44 -23.24
N ASP A 72 -6.68 38.35 -24.45
CA ASP A 72 -5.26 38.63 -24.71
C ASP A 72 -4.94 40.15 -24.73
N GLU A 73 -3.66 40.49 -24.83
CA GLU A 73 -3.19 41.87 -24.86
C GLU A 73 -3.74 42.69 -26.07
N LYS A 74 -4.28 41.99 -27.08
CA LYS A 74 -4.87 42.59 -28.29
C LYS A 74 -6.40 42.67 -28.18
N GLY A 75 -6.97 42.37 -27.00
CA GLY A 75 -8.43 42.36 -26.77
C GLY A 75 -9.16 41.18 -27.38
N LYS A 76 -8.48 40.11 -27.84
CA LYS A 76 -9.12 38.95 -28.43
C LYS A 76 -9.31 37.83 -27.40
N PRO A 77 -10.45 37.12 -27.45
CA PRO A 77 -10.66 35.97 -26.58
C PRO A 77 -9.73 34.82 -26.97
N LYS A 78 -9.03 34.26 -25.98
CA LYS A 78 -8.13 33.09 -26.10
C LYS A 78 -8.59 32.02 -25.15
N THR A 79 -8.88 30.83 -25.68
CA THR A 79 -9.21 29.65 -24.88
C THR A 79 -7.94 29.01 -24.35
N ILE A 80 -7.90 28.77 -23.04
CA ILE A 80 -6.78 28.15 -22.33
C ILE A 80 -7.29 26.87 -21.66
N ILE A 81 -6.61 25.76 -21.90
CA ILE A 81 -6.92 24.48 -21.25
C ILE A 81 -6.35 24.53 -19.82
N CYS A 82 -7.22 24.33 -18.81
CA CYS A 82 -6.86 24.47 -17.40
C CYS A 82 -5.66 23.60 -16.98
N ILE A 83 -5.63 22.35 -17.42
CA ILE A 83 -4.52 21.45 -17.07
C ILE A 83 -3.19 21.89 -17.65
N ASN A 84 -3.18 22.52 -18.84
CA ASN A 84 -1.94 23.04 -19.42
C ASN A 84 -1.41 24.25 -18.62
N ALA A 85 -2.32 25.13 -18.18
CA ALA A 85 -1.98 26.25 -17.31
C ALA A 85 -1.40 25.75 -15.97
N TRP A 86 -2.03 24.75 -15.36
CA TRP A 86 -1.59 24.13 -14.11
C TRP A 86 -0.19 23.50 -14.22
N LEU A 87 0.10 22.79 -15.29
CA LEU A 87 1.41 22.18 -15.50
C LEU A 87 2.55 23.18 -15.68
N GLN A 88 2.24 24.41 -16.14
CA GLN A 88 3.19 25.51 -16.28
C GLN A 88 3.30 26.36 -15.02
N ASP A 89 2.35 26.23 -14.10
CA ASP A 89 2.34 26.98 -12.86
C ASP A 89 3.35 26.42 -11.86
N THR A 90 4.17 27.30 -11.29
CA THR A 90 5.18 26.91 -10.30
C THR A 90 4.65 26.80 -8.89
N ASN A 91 3.43 27.31 -8.64
CA ASN A 91 2.79 27.34 -7.32
C ASN A 91 1.79 26.19 -7.10
N ILE A 92 1.79 25.19 -7.98
CA ILE A 92 0.92 24.03 -7.83
C ILE A 92 1.24 23.23 -6.58
N ARG A 93 0.22 22.53 -6.07
CA ARG A 93 0.39 21.55 -5.00
C ARG A 93 1.39 20.50 -5.40
N ARG A 94 2.49 20.40 -4.64
CA ARG A 94 3.59 19.48 -4.96
C ARG A 94 4.23 18.90 -3.71
N TYR A 95 4.81 17.71 -3.89
CA TYR A 95 5.60 17.00 -2.89
C TYR A 95 6.92 16.58 -3.51
N ASP A 96 7.97 16.48 -2.71
CA ASP A 96 9.28 16.04 -3.19
C ASP A 96 9.25 14.57 -3.63
N LYS A 97 8.61 13.70 -2.83
CA LYS A 97 8.51 12.27 -3.06
C LYS A 97 7.28 11.66 -2.38
N CYS A 98 7.01 10.38 -2.69
CA CYS A 98 6.06 9.55 -1.98
C CYS A 98 6.77 8.64 -0.98
N GLU A 99 6.17 8.45 0.20
CA GLU A 99 6.58 7.43 1.17
C GLU A 99 5.34 6.88 1.89
N MET A 100 5.41 5.62 2.32
CA MET A 100 4.40 5.04 3.20
C MET A 100 4.82 5.32 4.65
N ILE A 101 4.21 6.31 5.28
CA ILE A 101 4.47 6.71 6.67
C ILE A 101 3.23 6.37 7.48
N GLN A 102 3.38 5.43 8.40
CA GLN A 102 2.29 4.90 9.21
C GLN A 102 1.69 5.96 10.13
N GLN A 103 0.43 5.76 10.45
CA GLN A 103 -0.30 6.63 11.36
C GLN A 103 0.42 6.75 12.72
N GLY A 104 0.44 7.95 13.26
CA GLY A 104 1.12 8.28 14.51
C GLY A 104 2.60 8.64 14.34
N LEU A 105 3.19 8.44 13.17
CA LEU A 105 4.52 8.93 12.86
C LEU A 105 4.46 10.32 12.19
N TYR A 106 5.50 11.12 12.42
CA TYR A 106 5.62 12.43 11.78
C TYR A 106 5.83 12.29 10.28
N CYS A 107 4.91 12.85 9.51
CA CYS A 107 5.03 12.96 8.06
C CYS A 107 5.47 14.38 7.68
N PRO A 108 6.67 14.55 7.08
CA PRO A 108 7.11 15.85 6.60
C PRO A 108 6.12 16.42 5.57
N PRO A 109 5.89 17.75 5.55
CA PRO A 109 4.93 18.37 4.61
C PRO A 109 5.35 18.26 3.14
N THR A 110 6.62 17.94 2.87
CA THR A 110 7.16 17.72 1.52
C THR A 110 6.96 16.28 1.02
N ILE A 111 6.39 15.39 1.83
CA ILE A 111 6.16 14.00 1.46
C ILE A 111 4.67 13.75 1.23
N PHE A 112 4.34 13.12 0.09
CA PHE A 112 3.02 12.56 -0.13
C PHE A 112 2.94 11.21 0.57
N ASN A 113 2.10 11.12 1.61
CA ASN A 113 1.96 9.89 2.38
C ASN A 113 1.05 8.89 1.66
N LEU A 114 1.60 7.72 1.34
CA LEU A 114 0.89 6.61 0.71
C LEU A 114 0.14 5.72 1.71
N TRP A 115 0.26 5.98 3.01
CA TRP A 115 -0.44 5.21 4.03
C TRP A 115 -1.95 5.31 3.85
N LYS A 116 -2.60 4.15 3.75
CA LYS A 116 -4.05 4.02 3.69
C LYS A 116 -4.58 3.62 5.06
N ALA A 117 -5.59 4.33 5.53
CA ALA A 117 -6.20 4.00 6.80
C ALA A 117 -6.91 2.64 6.76
N SER A 118 -6.96 2.00 7.92
CA SER A 118 -7.87 0.88 8.15
C SER A 118 -9.33 1.33 7.94
N PRO A 119 -10.22 0.46 7.44
CA PRO A 119 -11.66 0.75 7.36
C PRO A 119 -12.29 1.08 8.73
N PHE A 120 -11.63 0.70 9.81
CA PHE A 120 -12.06 0.97 11.19
C PHE A 120 -11.42 2.22 11.80
N TYR A 121 -10.71 3.01 10.99
CA TYR A 121 -10.12 4.25 11.45
C TYR A 121 -11.16 5.20 12.04
N GLY A 122 -10.89 5.72 13.25
CA GLY A 122 -11.80 6.65 13.95
C GLY A 122 -13.06 6.00 14.54
N GLN A 123 -13.22 4.67 14.40
CA GLN A 123 -14.31 3.95 15.06
C GLN A 123 -13.90 3.58 16.49
N ASP A 124 -14.91 3.45 17.36
CA ASP A 124 -14.71 2.87 18.68
C ASP A 124 -14.39 1.38 18.55
N ILE A 125 -13.17 1.00 18.96
CA ILE A 125 -12.68 -0.37 18.96
C ILE A 125 -12.71 -1.00 20.36
N SER A 126 -13.49 -0.43 21.28
CA SER A 126 -13.66 -1.01 22.62
C SER A 126 -14.18 -2.45 22.50
N PRO A 127 -13.69 -3.36 23.37
CA PRO A 127 -14.16 -4.74 23.35
C PRO A 127 -15.68 -4.82 23.51
N SER A 128 -16.33 -5.53 22.59
CA SER A 128 -17.76 -5.78 22.71
C SER A 128 -18.03 -6.91 23.71
N SER A 129 -18.97 -6.70 24.62
CA SER A 129 -19.45 -7.72 25.54
C SER A 129 -20.50 -8.66 24.92
N GLU A 130 -20.83 -8.44 23.66
CA GLU A 130 -21.83 -9.23 22.94
C GLU A 130 -21.36 -10.66 22.67
N LYS A 131 -22.23 -11.65 22.93
CA LYS A 131 -21.90 -13.06 22.73
C LYS A 131 -21.47 -13.42 21.32
N TRP A 132 -22.02 -12.74 20.30
CA TRP A 132 -21.63 -12.97 18.92
C TRP A 132 -20.19 -12.49 18.64
N ALA A 133 -19.77 -11.41 19.26
CA ALA A 133 -18.42 -10.89 19.10
C ALA A 133 -17.40 -11.84 19.71
N GLN A 134 -17.68 -12.36 20.93
CA GLN A 134 -16.82 -13.37 21.55
C GLN A 134 -16.76 -14.65 20.68
N SER A 135 -17.91 -15.13 20.18
CA SER A 135 -17.95 -16.29 19.29
C SER A 135 -17.15 -16.08 18.00
N ALA A 136 -17.10 -14.88 17.46
CA ALA A 136 -16.28 -14.57 16.28
C ALA A 136 -14.77 -14.63 16.60
N VAL A 137 -14.37 -14.09 17.75
CA VAL A 137 -12.98 -14.19 18.25
C VAL A 137 -12.59 -15.63 18.49
N ASP A 138 -13.44 -16.42 19.15
CA ASP A 138 -13.16 -17.83 19.44
C ASP A 138 -12.98 -18.64 18.14
N LYS A 139 -13.80 -18.38 17.12
CA LYS A 139 -13.65 -19.02 15.80
C LYS A 139 -12.35 -18.60 15.11
N PHE A 140 -11.95 -17.35 15.23
CA PHE A 140 -10.70 -16.86 14.66
C PHE A 140 -9.51 -17.54 15.33
N LEU A 141 -9.49 -17.61 16.67
CA LEU A 141 -8.43 -18.25 17.43
C LEU A 141 -8.39 -19.75 17.15
N HIS A 142 -9.53 -20.44 17.15
CA HIS A 142 -9.60 -21.85 16.78
C HIS A 142 -9.07 -22.13 15.37
N GLN A 143 -9.40 -21.30 14.38
CA GLN A 143 -8.85 -21.43 13.04
C GLN A 143 -7.33 -21.23 13.00
N LEU A 144 -6.82 -20.30 13.83
CA LEU A 144 -5.39 -20.07 13.96
C LEU A 144 -4.68 -21.28 14.57
N ASP A 145 -5.26 -21.90 15.61
CA ASP A 145 -4.71 -23.12 16.23
C ASP A 145 -4.60 -24.26 15.20
N ILE A 146 -5.60 -24.45 14.37
CA ILE A 146 -5.56 -25.41 13.27
C ILE A 146 -4.40 -25.11 12.30
N LEU A 147 -4.17 -23.83 11.98
CA LEU A 147 -3.07 -23.43 11.10
C LEU A 147 -1.69 -23.65 11.74
N CYS A 148 -1.64 -23.76 13.07
CA CYS A 148 -0.44 -23.98 13.86
C CYS A 148 -0.32 -25.43 14.37
N ASP A 149 -1.07 -26.38 13.80
CA ASP A 149 -1.12 -27.80 14.22
C ASP A 149 -1.48 -27.99 15.70
N ASN A 150 -2.28 -27.09 16.26
CA ASN A 150 -2.65 -27.01 17.67
C ASN A 150 -1.43 -26.86 18.63
N GLU A 151 -0.28 -26.43 18.13
CA GLU A 151 0.89 -26.13 18.95
C GLU A 151 0.75 -24.73 19.60
N GLU A 152 0.54 -24.70 20.92
CA GLU A 152 0.26 -23.49 21.68
C GLU A 152 1.34 -22.40 21.50
N GLU A 153 2.62 -22.77 21.50
CA GLU A 153 3.72 -21.81 21.35
C GLU A 153 3.73 -21.15 19.97
N ILE A 154 3.42 -21.93 18.92
CA ILE A 154 3.33 -21.42 17.55
C ILE A 154 2.12 -20.50 17.41
N SER A 155 0.95 -20.93 17.91
CA SER A 155 -0.28 -20.13 17.93
C SER A 155 -0.05 -18.79 18.64
N LYS A 156 0.54 -18.81 19.82
CA LYS A 156 0.88 -17.62 20.61
C LYS A 156 1.85 -16.70 19.86
N TYR A 157 2.85 -17.28 19.20
CA TYR A 157 3.77 -16.48 18.38
C TYR A 157 3.05 -15.78 17.23
N VAL A 158 2.18 -16.49 16.51
CA VAL A 158 1.44 -15.92 15.38
C VAL A 158 0.46 -14.84 15.83
N ILE A 159 -0.23 -15.02 16.98
CA ILE A 159 -1.08 -13.97 17.57
C ILE A 159 -0.25 -12.72 17.88
N ASN A 160 0.91 -12.88 18.54
CA ASN A 160 1.80 -11.78 18.85
C ASN A 160 2.36 -11.10 17.58
N TRP A 161 2.63 -11.87 16.53
CA TRP A 161 3.06 -11.34 15.24
C TRP A 161 1.97 -10.48 14.59
N ILE A 162 0.70 -10.92 14.66
CA ILE A 162 -0.46 -10.16 14.16
C ILE A 162 -0.65 -8.88 14.99
N ALA A 163 -0.60 -8.99 16.31
CA ALA A 163 -0.68 -7.83 17.20
C ALA A 163 0.44 -6.83 16.93
N HIS A 164 1.66 -7.30 16.75
CA HIS A 164 2.81 -6.48 16.40
C HIS A 164 2.67 -5.82 15.01
N LEU A 165 2.05 -6.49 14.04
CA LEU A 165 1.75 -5.89 12.73
C LEU A 165 0.82 -4.67 12.86
N ILE A 166 -0.16 -4.74 13.75
CA ILE A 166 -1.15 -3.67 13.95
C ILE A 166 -0.57 -2.55 14.81
N GLN A 167 0.12 -2.89 15.91
CA GLN A 167 0.64 -1.94 16.87
C GLN A 167 1.94 -1.26 16.41
N ARG A 168 2.77 -1.97 15.65
CA ARG A 168 4.07 -1.50 15.18
C ARG A 168 4.28 -1.79 13.69
N PRO A 169 3.43 -1.23 12.81
CA PRO A 169 3.46 -1.51 11.38
C PRO A 169 4.76 -1.06 10.68
N TYR A 170 5.55 -0.20 11.34
CA TYR A 170 6.83 0.32 10.86
C TYR A 170 8.03 -0.56 11.24
N GLU A 171 7.83 -1.64 11.98
CA GLU A 171 8.88 -2.59 12.33
C GLU A 171 8.74 -3.87 11.51
N LYS A 172 9.86 -4.43 11.07
CA LYS A 172 9.88 -5.72 10.39
C LYS A 172 9.70 -6.87 11.38
N CYS A 173 9.24 -8.00 10.86
CA CYS A 173 9.10 -9.22 11.62
C CYS A 173 9.49 -10.43 10.76
N LYS A 174 9.55 -11.62 11.35
CA LYS A 174 9.80 -12.87 10.62
C LYS A 174 8.72 -13.09 9.55
N HIS A 175 9.11 -13.74 8.48
CA HIS A 175 8.19 -14.30 7.51
C HIS A 175 7.46 -15.51 8.09
N LEU A 176 6.15 -15.56 7.91
CA LEU A 176 5.33 -16.70 8.27
C LEU A 176 5.05 -17.56 7.04
N CYS A 177 5.24 -18.86 7.16
CA CYS A 177 4.94 -19.81 6.10
C CYS A 177 4.02 -20.90 6.62
N PHE A 178 2.81 -20.99 6.07
CA PHE A 178 1.82 -22.00 6.41
C PHE A 178 1.72 -23.02 5.29
N THR A 179 2.02 -24.27 5.62
CA THR A 179 1.96 -25.41 4.71
C THR A 179 0.81 -26.33 5.09
N SER A 180 0.03 -26.79 4.15
CA SER A 180 -1.01 -27.81 4.39
C SER A 180 -1.56 -28.37 3.11
N ILE A 181 -2.34 -29.43 3.24
CA ILE A 181 -3.23 -29.89 2.18
C ILE A 181 -4.30 -28.84 1.86
N GLN A 182 -4.92 -28.98 0.71
CA GLN A 182 -6.02 -28.11 0.30
C GLN A 182 -7.23 -28.25 1.23
N GLY A 183 -7.92 -27.14 1.52
CA GLY A 183 -9.16 -27.13 2.30
C GLY A 183 -8.99 -26.84 3.79
N THR A 184 -7.80 -26.68 4.33
CA THR A 184 -7.54 -26.39 5.77
C THR A 184 -7.91 -24.96 6.22
N GLY A 185 -8.41 -24.11 5.32
CA GLY A 185 -8.85 -22.76 5.69
C GLY A 185 -7.75 -21.72 5.83
N LYS A 186 -6.52 -21.96 5.32
CA LYS A 186 -5.41 -21.00 5.38
C LYS A 186 -5.81 -19.58 4.97
N SER A 187 -6.49 -19.45 3.83
CA SER A 187 -6.87 -18.14 3.29
C SER A 187 -7.95 -17.41 4.09
N ILE A 188 -8.76 -18.14 4.89
CA ILE A 188 -9.87 -17.53 5.65
C ILE A 188 -9.34 -16.55 6.69
N LEU A 189 -8.37 -16.96 7.50
CA LEU A 189 -7.77 -16.13 8.54
C LEU A 189 -7.15 -14.86 7.95
N TRP A 190 -6.37 -15.00 6.88
CA TRP A 190 -5.71 -13.88 6.23
C TRP A 190 -6.69 -12.96 5.50
N ASN A 191 -7.82 -13.48 4.99
CA ASN A 191 -8.89 -12.67 4.43
C ASN A 191 -9.59 -11.80 5.49
N VAL A 192 -9.75 -12.31 6.71
CA VAL A 192 -10.24 -11.50 7.84
C VAL A 192 -9.25 -10.38 8.15
N LEU A 193 -7.95 -10.69 8.27
CA LEU A 193 -6.91 -9.68 8.53
C LEU A 193 -6.82 -8.64 7.42
N LYS A 194 -6.92 -9.03 6.14
CA LYS A 194 -6.97 -8.08 5.03
C LYS A 194 -8.12 -7.08 5.17
N LYS A 195 -9.28 -7.54 5.61
CA LYS A 195 -10.44 -6.66 5.86
C LYS A 195 -10.21 -5.72 7.04
N ILE A 196 -9.53 -6.17 8.09
CA ILE A 196 -9.22 -5.35 9.26
C ILE A 196 -8.15 -4.30 8.93
N ILE A 197 -7.09 -4.69 8.23
CA ILE A 197 -5.98 -3.79 7.88
C ILE A 197 -6.39 -2.83 6.75
N GLY A 198 -7.19 -3.32 5.79
CA GLY A 198 -7.63 -2.52 4.65
C GLY A 198 -6.57 -2.36 3.57
N GLY A 199 -6.40 -1.12 3.09
CA GLY A 199 -5.61 -0.81 1.89
C GLY A 199 -4.10 -1.04 1.96
N GLY A 200 -3.55 -1.48 3.09
CA GLY A 200 -2.12 -1.79 3.25
C GLY A 200 -1.76 -3.26 3.02
N THR A 201 -2.59 -4.01 2.29
CA THR A 201 -2.42 -5.45 2.10
C THR A 201 -2.49 -5.84 0.63
N PHE A 202 -1.61 -6.75 0.21
CA PHE A 202 -1.57 -7.29 -1.14
C PHE A 202 -1.43 -8.81 -1.11
N GLU A 203 -2.17 -9.50 -1.96
CA GLU A 203 -2.04 -10.95 -2.16
C GLU A 203 -1.62 -11.24 -3.59
N SER A 204 -0.55 -12.03 -3.74
CA SER A 204 -0.03 -12.45 -5.03
C SER A 204 -0.12 -13.95 -5.19
N THR A 205 -0.74 -14.39 -6.28
CA THR A 205 -0.70 -15.78 -6.76
C THR A 205 0.46 -16.03 -7.71
N ASN A 206 1.16 -14.96 -8.12
CA ASN A 206 2.37 -15.04 -8.94
C ASN A 206 3.46 -14.10 -8.42
N PRO A 207 4.09 -14.44 -7.28
CA PRO A 207 5.10 -13.59 -6.67
C PRO A 207 6.31 -13.30 -7.57
N ALA A 208 6.63 -14.22 -8.50
CA ALA A 208 7.70 -14.03 -9.49
C ALA A 208 7.46 -12.83 -10.41
N ARG A 209 6.19 -12.52 -10.69
CA ARG A 209 5.80 -11.34 -11.45
C ARG A 209 5.62 -10.13 -10.55
N ASP A 210 4.89 -10.29 -9.44
CA ASP A 210 4.29 -9.18 -8.70
C ASP A 210 5.19 -8.62 -7.59
N VAL A 211 6.09 -9.45 -7.04
CA VAL A 211 6.89 -9.10 -5.85
C VAL A 211 8.38 -9.01 -6.17
N TRP A 212 8.96 -10.02 -6.80
CA TRP A 212 10.38 -10.03 -7.16
C TRP A 212 10.64 -9.98 -8.66
N GLY A 213 9.62 -9.70 -9.45
CA GLY A 213 9.72 -9.43 -10.88
C GLY A 213 10.36 -8.07 -11.19
N GLN A 214 10.43 -7.76 -12.48
CA GLN A 214 10.95 -6.47 -12.93
C GLN A 214 10.10 -5.29 -12.43
N PHE A 215 8.78 -5.45 -12.38
CA PHE A 215 7.84 -4.45 -11.89
C PHE A 215 7.19 -4.97 -10.60
N ASN A 216 7.47 -4.32 -9.50
CA ASN A 216 7.05 -4.71 -8.15
C ASN A 216 6.31 -3.57 -7.42
N SER A 217 5.51 -2.82 -8.16
CA SER A 217 4.75 -1.68 -7.62
C SER A 217 3.80 -2.05 -6.48
N SER A 218 3.44 -3.33 -6.33
CA SER A 218 2.69 -3.85 -5.18
C SER A 218 3.37 -3.61 -3.84
N LEU A 219 4.69 -3.38 -3.83
CA LEU A 219 5.43 -3.07 -2.62
C LEU A 219 5.36 -1.59 -2.22
N LEU A 220 4.85 -0.71 -3.07
CA LEU A 220 4.90 0.74 -2.83
C LEU A 220 4.04 1.17 -1.63
N ASP A 221 2.88 0.59 -1.45
CA ASP A 221 1.85 1.02 -0.51
C ASP A 221 1.21 -0.11 0.29
N ASN A 222 1.83 -1.29 0.30
CA ASN A 222 1.35 -2.45 1.04
C ASN A 222 2.39 -2.90 2.07
N MET A 223 1.97 -3.06 3.32
CA MET A 223 2.84 -3.53 4.41
C MET A 223 2.74 -5.05 4.63
N LEU A 224 1.58 -5.64 4.34
CA LEU A 224 1.36 -7.08 4.44
C LEU A 224 1.25 -7.69 3.04
N ILE A 225 2.21 -8.53 2.70
CA ILE A 225 2.28 -9.23 1.41
C ILE A 225 2.00 -10.71 1.64
N ILE A 226 0.90 -11.19 1.08
CA ILE A 226 0.52 -12.60 1.14
C ILE A 226 0.93 -13.25 -0.17
N LEU A 227 1.74 -14.28 -0.07
CA LEU A 227 2.27 -15.06 -1.18
C LEU A 227 1.50 -16.38 -1.24
N SER A 228 0.60 -16.52 -2.22
CA SER A 228 -0.20 -17.71 -2.40
C SER A 228 0.42 -18.63 -3.45
N GLU A 229 0.32 -19.95 -3.23
CA GLU A 229 0.75 -20.99 -4.17
C GLU A 229 2.25 -21.00 -4.50
N VAL A 230 3.08 -20.59 -3.57
CA VAL A 230 4.54 -20.57 -3.71
C VAL A 230 5.09 -22.00 -3.73
N SER A 231 5.94 -22.33 -4.70
CA SER A 231 6.72 -23.57 -4.70
C SER A 231 8.21 -23.29 -4.91
N HIS A 232 9.05 -23.95 -4.14
CA HIS A 232 10.51 -23.86 -4.26
C HIS A 232 11.00 -24.20 -5.68
N LYS A 233 10.41 -25.22 -6.30
CA LYS A 233 10.79 -25.67 -7.64
C LYS A 233 10.55 -24.65 -8.75
N GLN A 234 9.56 -23.77 -8.57
CA GLN A 234 9.20 -22.75 -9.57
C GLN A 234 10.00 -21.45 -9.42
N GLN A 235 10.60 -21.20 -8.26
CA GLN A 235 11.19 -19.90 -7.96
C GLN A 235 12.70 -19.81 -8.21
N GLY A 236 13.44 -20.90 -8.06
CA GLY A 236 14.89 -20.93 -8.19
C GLY A 236 15.64 -20.10 -7.13
N LYS A 237 16.97 -20.24 -7.07
CA LYS A 237 17.83 -19.56 -6.09
C LYS A 237 17.73 -18.01 -6.11
N SER A 238 17.43 -17.44 -7.28
CA SER A 238 17.34 -15.97 -7.40
C SER A 238 16.14 -15.39 -6.65
N ALA A 239 14.98 -16.05 -6.71
CA ALA A 239 13.77 -15.61 -6.01
C ALA A 239 13.91 -15.77 -4.48
N GLU A 240 14.55 -16.87 -4.06
CA GLU A 240 14.85 -17.12 -2.64
C GLU A 240 15.75 -16.01 -2.05
N ASN A 241 16.82 -15.65 -2.76
CA ASN A 241 17.70 -14.56 -2.31
C ASN A 241 16.97 -13.21 -2.27
N LYS A 242 16.10 -12.94 -3.25
CA LYS A 242 15.29 -11.73 -3.25
C LYS A 242 14.32 -11.69 -2.07
N LEU A 243 13.64 -12.80 -1.76
CA LEU A 243 12.76 -12.89 -0.60
C LEU A 243 13.54 -12.68 0.71
N LYS A 244 14.72 -13.30 0.85
CA LYS A 244 15.63 -13.08 2.01
C LYS A 244 15.93 -11.58 2.19
N GLY A 245 16.29 -10.87 1.11
CA GLY A 245 16.50 -9.41 1.14
C GLY A 245 15.22 -8.64 1.52
N LEU A 246 14.09 -8.96 0.90
CA LEU A 246 12.82 -8.30 1.21
C LEU A 246 12.41 -8.45 2.68
N ILE A 247 12.73 -9.58 3.32
CA ILE A 247 12.46 -9.79 4.75
C ILE A 247 13.40 -8.96 5.63
N THR A 248 14.68 -8.84 5.26
CA THR A 248 15.72 -8.30 6.15
C THR A 248 16.11 -6.86 5.87
N ASP A 249 16.12 -6.43 4.60
CA ASP A 249 16.71 -5.16 4.21
C ASP A 249 15.85 -3.98 4.65
N ALA A 250 16.49 -2.92 5.12
CA ALA A 250 15.82 -1.72 5.58
C ALA A 250 15.20 -0.89 4.44
N THR A 251 15.68 -1.10 3.21
CA THR A 251 15.18 -0.43 2.00
C THR A 251 14.87 -1.46 0.92
N VAL A 252 13.96 -1.10 0.03
CA VAL A 252 13.61 -1.92 -1.13
C VAL A 252 13.52 -1.05 -2.37
N PRO A 253 14.14 -1.46 -3.49
CA PRO A 253 13.92 -0.80 -4.78
C PRO A 253 12.56 -1.20 -5.34
N VAL A 254 11.71 -0.19 -5.60
CA VAL A 254 10.41 -0.38 -6.23
C VAL A 254 10.45 0.16 -7.65
N ASN A 255 10.16 -0.70 -8.61
CA ASN A 255 10.11 -0.37 -10.02
C ASN A 255 8.65 -0.37 -10.50
N GLN A 256 8.18 0.79 -10.91
CA GLN A 256 6.85 0.96 -11.50
C GLN A 256 6.96 1.05 -13.02
N LYS A 257 6.00 0.44 -13.72
CA LYS A 257 5.97 0.52 -15.18
C LYS A 257 5.83 1.97 -15.64
N ASN A 258 6.72 2.41 -16.51
CA ASN A 258 6.79 3.77 -17.08
C ASN A 258 7.13 4.88 -16.04
N LEU A 259 7.64 4.51 -14.88
CA LEU A 259 8.12 5.42 -13.85
C LEU A 259 9.55 5.02 -13.47
N GLY A 260 10.26 5.93 -12.80
CA GLY A 260 11.62 5.65 -12.34
C GLY A 260 11.70 4.63 -11.21
N LEU A 261 12.88 4.07 -11.00
CA LEU A 261 13.17 3.25 -9.83
C LEU A 261 13.15 4.13 -8.56
N ILE A 262 12.43 3.68 -7.55
CA ILE A 262 12.30 4.37 -6.27
C ILE A 262 12.85 3.48 -5.17
N ASP A 263 13.86 3.96 -4.44
CA ASP A 263 14.31 3.34 -3.20
C ASP A 263 13.44 3.83 -2.04
N MET A 264 12.74 2.92 -1.38
CA MET A 264 11.88 3.24 -0.25
C MET A 264 12.24 2.45 1.00
N LYS A 265 11.90 2.97 2.17
CA LYS A 265 12.00 2.21 3.42
C LYS A 265 11.09 0.99 3.36
N SER A 266 11.62 -0.15 3.79
CA SER A 266 10.90 -1.41 3.77
C SER A 266 10.32 -1.73 5.14
N TYR A 267 9.00 -1.74 5.20
CA TYR A 267 8.21 -2.19 6.37
C TYR A 267 7.44 -3.47 6.08
N HIS A 268 7.72 -4.08 4.93
CA HIS A 268 6.99 -5.22 4.44
C HIS A 268 7.11 -6.42 5.37
N ARG A 269 5.99 -7.10 5.55
CA ARG A 269 5.88 -8.39 6.19
C ARG A 269 5.28 -9.38 5.22
N PHE A 270 5.83 -10.57 5.24
CA PHE A 270 5.49 -11.60 4.28
C PHE A 270 4.82 -12.78 4.97
N VAL A 271 3.79 -13.30 4.32
CA VAL A 271 3.11 -14.53 4.70
C VAL A 271 3.01 -15.41 3.47
N THR A 272 3.48 -16.64 3.55
CA THR A 272 3.30 -17.62 2.48
C THR A 272 2.21 -18.62 2.85
N LEU A 273 1.28 -18.83 1.93
CA LEU A 273 0.23 -19.85 2.01
C LEU A 273 0.43 -20.84 0.87
N THR A 274 0.73 -22.08 1.18
CA THR A 274 1.04 -23.06 0.14
C THR A 274 0.55 -24.46 0.48
N ASN A 275 0.30 -25.25 -0.56
CA ASN A 275 -0.01 -26.66 -0.45
C ASN A 275 1.23 -27.54 -0.65
N ASN A 276 2.38 -26.93 -0.93
CA ASN A 276 3.63 -27.66 -1.10
C ASN A 276 4.26 -28.00 0.25
N THR A 277 4.76 -29.20 0.38
CA THR A 277 5.47 -29.66 1.59
C THR A 277 6.89 -29.10 1.71
N ASP A 278 7.44 -28.57 0.62
CA ASP A 278 8.76 -27.94 0.54
C ASP A 278 8.64 -26.54 -0.07
N PRO A 279 8.05 -25.57 0.67
CA PRO A 279 7.73 -24.25 0.14
C PRO A 279 8.94 -23.33 0.08
N ILE A 280 9.88 -23.48 1.01
CA ILE A 280 11.03 -22.62 1.21
C ILE A 280 12.21 -23.49 1.61
N LYS A 281 13.36 -23.27 0.98
CA LYS A 281 14.59 -23.89 1.44
C LYS A 281 15.06 -23.17 2.70
N LEU A 282 15.07 -23.91 3.82
CA LEU A 282 15.58 -23.44 5.10
C LEU A 282 17.02 -23.91 5.29
N ASP A 283 17.90 -23.00 5.64
CA ASP A 283 19.20 -23.34 6.19
C ASP A 283 19.01 -23.69 7.68
N ALA A 284 19.87 -24.53 8.24
CA ALA A 284 19.72 -25.04 9.62
C ALA A 284 19.71 -23.92 10.70
N ASP A 285 20.27 -22.76 10.38
CA ASP A 285 20.36 -21.57 11.21
C ASP A 285 19.44 -20.43 10.77
N ASP A 286 18.44 -20.71 9.92
CA ASP A 286 17.55 -19.69 9.40
C ASP A 286 16.62 -19.12 10.48
N ARG A 287 16.90 -17.90 10.89
CA ARG A 287 16.13 -17.13 11.87
C ARG A 287 15.05 -16.22 11.27
N ARG A 288 14.93 -16.17 9.93
CA ARG A 288 14.03 -15.25 9.21
C ARG A 288 12.63 -15.81 9.07
N ASN A 289 12.51 -17.12 9.07
CA ASN A 289 11.27 -17.81 8.76
C ASN A 289 10.70 -18.53 9.99
N LEU A 290 9.36 -18.54 10.11
CA LEU A 290 8.61 -19.48 10.91
C LEU A 290 7.78 -20.31 9.93
N VAL A 291 7.99 -21.63 9.91
CA VAL A 291 7.21 -22.55 9.09
C VAL A 291 6.31 -23.34 10.00
N ALA A 292 5.00 -23.22 9.79
CA ALA A 292 3.98 -23.99 10.47
C ALA A 292 3.31 -24.96 9.49
N GLN A 293 3.22 -26.20 9.87
CA GLN A 293 2.41 -27.21 9.18
C GLN A 293 1.02 -27.17 9.79
N CYS A 294 -0.01 -27.02 8.96
CA CYS A 294 -1.37 -26.94 9.47
C CYS A 294 -1.91 -28.34 9.75
N SER A 295 -2.70 -28.45 10.81
CA SER A 295 -3.37 -29.68 11.18
C SER A 295 -4.27 -30.22 10.05
N PRO A 296 -4.26 -31.54 9.81
CA PRO A 296 -5.14 -32.16 8.83
C PRO A 296 -6.60 -32.31 9.32
N GLU A 297 -6.93 -31.94 10.56
CA GLU A 297 -8.23 -32.19 11.21
C GLU A 297 -9.42 -31.50 10.53
N LYS A 298 -9.19 -30.55 9.62
CA LYS A 298 -10.25 -30.01 8.76
C LYS A 298 -10.06 -30.49 7.32
N LYS A 299 -10.63 -31.59 7.00
CA LYS A 299 -11.04 -31.96 5.65
C LYS A 299 -12.53 -31.78 5.49
#